data_5eddb3e55421a0da9ded2c6532548d34
#
_entry.id   5eddb3e55421a0da9ded2c6532548d34
#
_cell.length_a   1.000
_cell.length_b   1.000
_cell.length_c   1.000
_cell.angle_alpha   90.00
_cell.angle_beta   90.00
_cell.angle_gamma   90.00
#
_symmetry.space_group_name_H-M   'P 1'
#
loop_
_entity.id
_entity.type
_entity.pdbx_description
1 polymer ?
#
loop_
_entity_poly.entity_id
_entity_poly.type
_entity_poly.pdbx_seq_one_letter_code
_entity_poly.pdbx_strand_id
1 'polypeptide(L)'
;VLITGDSGVGKSETALELIKRGHRLVADDAVEIKRINRTTLMGSAPEMIRYYMELRGIGVIDARQIYGVGAVKPETRVDLVVQLEPWEDGKAYDRLGLTTEYCEILNVRVPCVTIPVGPGRNLAVILELAAMNNRQKGMGYNAAQKLADEHDRGIDLGIGF
;
A
#
# COMPACT_ATOMS: atom_id res chain seq x y z
N VAL A 1 4.92 -0.26 -3.02
CA VAL A 1 3.46 -0.29 -2.85
C VAL A 1 2.82 0.77 -3.75
N LEU A 2 1.83 0.37 -4.52
CA LEU A 2 0.99 1.26 -5.30
C LEU A 2 -0.31 1.52 -4.53
N ILE A 3 -0.59 2.78 -4.25
CA ILE A 3 -1.78 3.19 -3.51
C ILE A 3 -2.78 3.78 -4.51
N THR A 4 -3.99 3.22 -4.54
CA THR A 4 -5.08 3.67 -5.41
C THR A 4 -6.28 4.11 -4.57
N GLY A 5 -7.16 4.88 -5.17
CA GLY A 5 -8.37 5.37 -4.52
C GLY A 5 -8.85 6.65 -5.17
N ASP A 6 -10.08 7.03 -4.88
CA ASP A 6 -10.68 8.24 -5.43
C ASP A 6 -9.98 9.51 -4.95
N SER A 7 -10.09 10.56 -5.75
CA SER A 7 -9.62 11.89 -5.36
C SER A 7 -10.30 12.31 -4.04
N GLY A 8 -9.51 12.82 -3.10
CA GLY A 8 -10.02 13.25 -1.81
C GLY A 8 -10.05 12.17 -0.72
N VAL A 9 -9.64 10.94 -1.04
CA VAL A 9 -9.58 9.87 -0.02
C VAL A 9 -8.38 10.03 0.93
N GLY A 10 -7.42 10.91 0.62
CA GLY A 10 -6.28 11.20 1.48
C GLY A 10 -4.98 10.51 1.08
N LYS A 11 -4.82 10.16 -0.22
CA LYS A 11 -3.60 9.47 -0.70
C LYS A 11 -2.34 10.31 -0.51
N SER A 12 -2.36 11.58 -0.91
CA SER A 12 -1.17 12.44 -0.81
C SER A 12 -0.77 12.72 0.63
N GLU A 13 -1.73 12.97 1.51
CA GLU A 13 -1.48 13.18 2.94
C GLU A 13 -0.90 11.92 3.59
N THR A 14 -1.39 10.76 3.21
CA THR A 14 -0.87 9.48 3.69
C THR A 14 0.55 9.24 3.18
N ALA A 15 0.82 9.54 1.91
CA ALA A 15 2.17 9.44 1.35
C ALA A 15 3.14 10.37 2.08
N LEU A 16 2.72 11.59 2.41
CA LEU A 16 3.53 12.53 3.18
C LEU A 16 3.89 11.97 4.56
N GLU A 17 2.93 11.39 5.26
CA GLU A 17 3.17 10.75 6.55
C GLU A 17 4.15 9.58 6.44
N LEU A 18 4.03 8.79 5.38
CA LEU A 18 4.97 7.70 5.10
C LEU A 18 6.39 8.21 4.84
N ILE A 19 6.55 9.32 4.14
CA ILE A 19 7.86 9.97 3.94
C ILE A 19 8.45 10.37 5.30
N LYS A 20 7.67 10.97 6.16
CA LYS A 20 8.10 11.37 7.50
C LYS A 20 8.51 10.17 8.36
N ARG A 21 7.97 9.00 8.08
CA ARG A 21 8.30 7.73 8.75
C ARG A 21 9.49 7.01 8.11
N GLY A 22 10.15 7.61 7.13
CA GLY A 22 11.36 7.08 6.52
C GLY A 22 11.16 6.30 5.22
N HIS A 23 9.95 6.28 4.68
CA HIS A 23 9.69 5.70 3.38
C HIS A 23 10.03 6.67 2.26
N ARG A 24 10.16 6.18 1.05
CA ARG A 24 10.61 6.97 -0.09
C ARG A 24 9.49 7.15 -1.11
N LEU A 25 9.30 8.40 -1.53
CA LEU A 25 8.32 8.74 -2.57
C LEU A 25 8.90 8.41 -3.94
N VAL A 26 8.10 7.74 -4.77
CA VAL A 26 8.39 7.53 -6.18
C VAL A 26 7.53 8.45 -7.04
N ALA A 27 6.23 8.49 -6.78
CA ALA A 27 5.26 9.30 -7.51
C ALA A 27 4.07 9.63 -6.62
N ASP A 28 3.45 10.78 -6.85
CA ASP A 28 2.22 11.17 -6.14
C ASP A 28 0.99 10.97 -7.04
N ASP A 29 0.67 11.92 -7.88
CA ASP A 29 -0.61 11.96 -8.60
C ASP A 29 -0.65 11.01 -9.79
N ALA A 30 0.43 10.90 -10.53
CA ALA A 30 0.52 10.04 -11.71
C ALA A 30 1.67 9.06 -11.60
N VAL A 31 1.37 7.79 -11.85
CA VAL A 31 2.36 6.71 -11.82
C VAL A 31 2.44 6.09 -13.20
N GLU A 32 3.63 6.06 -13.76
CA GLU A 32 3.92 5.29 -14.97
C GLU A 32 4.35 3.88 -14.60
N ILE A 33 3.72 2.88 -15.19
CA ILE A 33 4.02 1.48 -14.91
C ILE A 33 4.53 0.80 -16.17
N LYS A 34 5.69 0.15 -16.05
CA LYS A 34 6.29 -0.65 -17.12
C LYS A 34 6.35 -2.12 -16.70
N ARG A 35 6.02 -3.00 -17.62
CA ARG A 35 6.25 -4.42 -17.45
C ARG A 35 7.69 -4.75 -17.87
N ILE A 36 8.49 -5.20 -16.90
CA ILE A 36 9.90 -5.52 -17.11
C ILE A 36 10.05 -6.97 -17.61
N ASN A 37 9.26 -7.88 -17.04
CA ASN A 37 9.22 -9.28 -17.44
C ASN A 37 7.84 -9.87 -17.09
N ARG A 38 7.69 -11.19 -17.13
CA ARG A 38 6.40 -11.86 -16.90
C ARG A 38 5.78 -11.59 -15.53
N THR A 39 6.61 -11.30 -14.53
CA THR A 39 6.17 -11.22 -13.13
C THR A 39 6.50 -9.89 -12.47
N THR A 40 7.16 -8.97 -13.18
CA THR A 40 7.69 -7.74 -12.59
C THR A 40 7.15 -6.50 -13.26
N LEU A 41 6.57 -5.63 -12.45
CA LEU A 41 6.17 -4.27 -12.83
C LEU A 41 7.08 -3.27 -12.14
N MET A 42 7.43 -2.21 -12.86
CA MET A 42 8.23 -1.10 -12.33
C MET A 42 7.41 0.18 -12.43
N GLY A 43 7.27 0.88 -11.28
CA GLY A 43 6.58 2.16 -11.20
C GLY A 43 7.55 3.32 -11.12
N SER A 44 7.20 4.42 -11.77
CA SER A 44 7.95 5.67 -11.74
C SER A 44 7.01 6.85 -11.93
N ALA A 45 7.48 8.07 -11.66
CA ALA A 45 6.74 9.28 -11.97
C ALA A 45 7.08 9.78 -13.39
N PRO A 46 6.11 10.45 -14.07
CA PRO A 46 6.46 11.24 -15.24
C PRO A 46 7.58 12.23 -14.90
N GLU A 47 8.56 12.36 -15.77
CA GLU A 47 9.78 13.13 -15.48
C GLU A 47 9.51 14.58 -15.04
N MET A 48 8.56 15.25 -15.69
CA MET A 48 8.26 16.66 -15.40
C MET A 48 7.67 16.92 -14.03
N ILE A 49 7.00 15.91 -13.43
CA ILE A 49 6.35 16.04 -12.11
C ILE A 49 7.02 15.17 -11.05
N ARG A 50 8.21 14.66 -11.34
CA ARG A 50 8.93 13.78 -10.43
C ARG A 50 9.21 14.48 -9.10
N TYR A 51 8.76 13.83 -8.01
CA TYR A 51 8.88 14.26 -6.61
C TYR A 51 8.01 15.43 -6.20
N TYR A 52 7.17 15.96 -7.10
CA TYR A 52 6.18 16.96 -6.73
C TYR A 52 4.95 16.30 -6.13
N MET A 53 4.40 16.94 -5.11
CA MET A 53 3.16 16.53 -4.46
C MET A 53 2.20 17.71 -4.41
N GLU A 54 0.92 17.44 -4.61
CA GLU A 54 -0.14 18.43 -4.46
C GLU A 54 -0.92 18.16 -3.18
N LEU A 55 -0.93 19.13 -2.28
CA LEU A 55 -1.61 19.05 -0.99
C LEU A 55 -2.64 20.16 -0.88
N ARG A 56 -3.86 19.80 -0.54
CA ARG A 56 -4.95 20.76 -0.37
C ARG A 56 -4.59 21.77 0.72
N GLY A 57 -4.82 23.05 0.41
CA GLY A 57 -4.54 24.17 1.32
C GLY A 57 -3.07 24.64 1.33
N ILE A 58 -2.17 23.84 0.78
CA ILE A 58 -0.74 24.22 0.68
C ILE A 58 -0.35 24.44 -0.78
N GLY A 59 -0.83 23.57 -1.68
CA GLY A 59 -0.48 23.60 -3.09
C GLY A 59 0.57 22.56 -3.44
N VAL A 60 1.40 22.87 -4.43
CA VAL A 60 2.45 21.97 -4.90
C VAL A 60 3.71 22.15 -4.07
N ILE A 61 4.25 21.05 -3.58
CA ILE A 61 5.54 21.00 -2.89
C ILE A 61 6.51 20.08 -3.62
N ASP A 62 7.80 20.30 -3.41
CA ASP A 62 8.86 19.41 -3.88
C ASP A 62 9.36 18.59 -2.68
N ALA A 63 8.98 17.31 -2.64
CA ALA A 63 9.32 16.44 -1.51
C ALA A 63 10.84 16.26 -1.36
N ARG A 64 11.57 16.25 -2.46
CA ARG A 64 13.03 16.13 -2.44
C ARG A 64 13.68 17.34 -1.80
N GLN A 65 13.20 18.54 -2.10
CA GLN A 65 13.74 19.77 -1.52
C GLN A 65 13.42 19.90 -0.03
N ILE A 66 12.23 19.49 0.38
CA ILE A 66 11.80 19.60 1.78
C ILE A 66 12.43 18.51 2.66
N TYR A 67 12.45 17.28 2.19
CA TYR A 67 12.87 16.12 3.01
C TYR A 67 14.22 15.53 2.62
N GLY A 68 14.82 15.98 1.54
CA GLY A 68 16.15 15.54 1.09
C GLY A 68 16.10 14.39 0.08
N VAL A 69 17.26 14.08 -0.48
CA VAL A 69 17.40 13.04 -1.52
C VAL A 69 17.07 11.64 -1.02
N GLY A 70 17.21 11.39 0.26
CA GLY A 70 16.85 10.11 0.89
C GLY A 70 15.37 9.85 0.98
N ALA A 71 14.53 10.86 0.77
CA ALA A 71 13.07 10.76 0.85
C ALA A 71 12.42 10.40 -0.48
N VAL A 72 13.18 10.28 -1.55
CA VAL A 72 12.68 10.02 -2.90
C VAL A 72 13.46 8.91 -3.58
N LYS A 73 12.81 8.27 -4.58
CA LYS A 73 13.38 7.19 -5.35
C LYS A 73 12.85 7.28 -6.78
N PRO A 74 13.71 7.14 -7.83
CA PRO A 74 13.26 7.33 -9.21
C PRO A 74 12.28 6.25 -9.68
N GLU A 75 12.41 5.03 -9.20
CA GLU A 75 11.54 3.93 -9.57
C GLU A 75 11.53 2.85 -8.50
N THR A 76 10.49 2.03 -8.49
CA THR A 76 10.39 0.88 -7.58
C THR A 76 9.52 -0.20 -8.19
N ARG A 77 9.72 -1.45 -7.76
CA ARG A 77 8.83 -2.55 -8.12
C ARG A 77 7.46 -2.33 -7.51
N VAL A 78 6.44 -2.75 -8.24
CA VAL A 78 5.07 -2.77 -7.71
C VAL A 78 4.79 -4.18 -7.21
N ASP A 79 4.94 -4.37 -5.89
CA ASP A 79 4.78 -5.67 -5.24
C ASP A 79 3.41 -5.84 -4.56
N LEU A 80 2.73 -4.75 -4.29
CA LEU A 80 1.43 -4.72 -3.62
C LEU A 80 0.63 -3.52 -4.11
N VAL A 81 -0.63 -3.75 -4.40
CA VAL A 81 -1.61 -2.68 -4.65
C VAL A 81 -2.49 -2.53 -3.42
N VAL A 82 -2.55 -1.33 -2.88
CA VAL A 82 -3.46 -1.00 -1.79
C VAL A 82 -4.54 -0.07 -2.32
N GLN A 83 -5.76 -0.54 -2.31
CA GLN A 83 -6.92 0.25 -2.72
C GLN A 83 -7.58 0.85 -1.48
N LEU A 84 -7.59 2.18 -1.42
CA LEU A 84 -8.26 2.90 -0.35
C LEU A 84 -9.70 3.18 -0.75
N GLU A 85 -10.64 2.88 0.14
CA GLU A 85 -12.05 3.18 -0.07
C GLU A 85 -12.66 3.81 1.18
N PRO A 86 -13.72 4.64 1.03
CA PRO A 86 -14.42 5.16 2.19
C PRO A 86 -14.99 4.03 3.04
N TRP A 87 -14.98 4.21 4.35
CA TRP A 87 -15.61 3.27 5.27
C TRP A 87 -17.12 3.22 5.00
N GLU A 88 -17.67 2.02 4.87
CA GLU A 88 -19.12 1.80 4.75
C GLU A 88 -19.63 1.03 5.96
N ASP A 89 -20.60 1.62 6.66
CA ASP A 89 -21.29 0.93 7.75
C ASP A 89 -22.09 -0.25 7.19
N GLY A 90 -21.99 -1.39 7.87
CA GLY A 90 -22.68 -2.61 7.47
C GLY A 90 -21.98 -3.45 6.40
N LYS A 91 -20.89 -2.96 5.81
CA LYS A 91 -20.05 -3.74 4.91
C LYS A 91 -19.17 -4.69 5.71
N ALA A 92 -19.14 -5.96 5.30
CA ALA A 92 -18.23 -6.93 5.89
C ALA A 92 -16.80 -6.73 5.35
N TYR A 93 -15.83 -6.60 6.24
CA TYR A 93 -14.41 -6.55 5.90
C TYR A 93 -13.73 -7.83 6.36
N ASP A 94 -12.78 -8.31 5.55
CA ASP A 94 -12.01 -9.50 5.87
C ASP A 94 -11.14 -9.25 7.10
N ARG A 95 -11.40 -9.98 8.19
CA ARG A 95 -10.67 -9.84 9.46
C ARG A 95 -9.42 -10.70 9.53
N LEU A 96 -9.41 -11.82 8.84
CA LEU A 96 -8.34 -12.81 8.95
C LEU A 96 -7.32 -12.72 7.82
N GLY A 97 -7.72 -12.23 6.65
CA GLY A 97 -6.83 -12.14 5.49
C GLY A 97 -6.43 -13.49 4.92
N LEU A 98 -7.30 -14.50 5.02
CA LEU A 98 -7.06 -15.85 4.48
C LEU A 98 -7.12 -15.89 2.96
N THR A 99 -7.97 -15.05 2.37
CA THR A 99 -8.12 -14.96 0.92
C THR A 99 -7.21 -13.87 0.39
N THR A 100 -6.29 -14.24 -0.49
CA THR A 100 -5.44 -13.28 -1.18
C THR A 100 -6.14 -12.83 -2.45
N GLU A 101 -6.38 -11.52 -2.56
CA GLU A 101 -6.90 -10.91 -3.77
C GLU A 101 -5.74 -10.45 -4.67
N TYR A 102 -6.00 -10.39 -5.97
CA TYR A 102 -5.02 -9.97 -6.97
C TYR A 102 -5.63 -8.94 -7.92
N CYS A 103 -4.83 -7.95 -8.28
CA CYS A 103 -5.10 -7.06 -9.40
C CYS A 103 -4.27 -7.50 -10.60
N GLU A 104 -4.78 -7.33 -11.79
CA GLU A 104 -4.03 -7.57 -13.02
C GLU A 104 -3.65 -6.24 -13.66
N ILE A 105 -2.36 -5.97 -13.80
CA ILE A 105 -1.81 -4.78 -14.42
C ILE A 105 -0.86 -5.23 -15.51
N LEU A 106 -1.10 -4.81 -16.75
CA LEU A 106 -0.29 -5.18 -17.92
C LEU A 106 -0.04 -6.71 -17.99
N ASN A 107 -1.09 -7.50 -17.72
CA ASN A 107 -1.07 -8.96 -17.67
C ASN A 107 -0.15 -9.56 -16.59
N VAL A 108 0.16 -8.79 -15.55
CA VAL A 108 0.87 -9.26 -14.37
C VAL A 108 -0.07 -9.24 -13.17
N ARG A 109 -0.16 -10.38 -12.47
CA ARG A 109 -0.94 -10.47 -11.23
C ARG A 109 -0.14 -9.90 -10.07
N VAL A 110 -0.72 -8.95 -9.37
CA VAL A 110 -0.11 -8.30 -8.20
C VAL A 110 -1.05 -8.49 -7.01
N PRO A 111 -0.54 -8.89 -5.84
CA PRO A 111 -1.36 -8.91 -4.62
C PRO A 111 -2.03 -7.57 -4.39
N CYS A 112 -3.29 -7.62 -4.00
CA CYS A 112 -4.11 -6.44 -3.82
C CYS A 112 -4.86 -6.53 -2.49
N VAL A 113 -4.94 -5.42 -1.77
CA VAL A 113 -5.70 -5.32 -0.53
C VAL A 113 -6.53 -4.05 -0.56
N THR A 114 -7.77 -4.14 -0.08
CA THR A 114 -8.65 -2.99 0.07
C THR A 114 -8.69 -2.58 1.53
N ILE A 115 -8.36 -1.32 1.79
CA ILE A 115 -8.31 -0.77 3.15
C ILE A 115 -9.35 0.33 3.27
N PRO A 116 -10.33 0.20 4.19
CA PRO A 116 -11.31 1.25 4.42
C PRO A 116 -10.69 2.44 5.15
N VAL A 117 -11.02 3.64 4.69
CA VAL A 117 -10.60 4.90 5.26
C VAL A 117 -11.72 5.42 6.15
N GLY A 118 -11.45 5.62 7.44
CA GLY A 118 -12.46 6.13 8.37
C GLY A 118 -11.84 6.92 9.51
N PRO A 119 -12.68 7.63 10.28
CA PRO A 119 -12.21 8.36 11.44
C PRO A 119 -11.47 7.46 12.43
N GLY A 120 -10.40 7.95 13.00
CA GLY A 120 -9.61 7.23 13.99
C GLY A 120 -8.65 6.17 13.45
N ARG A 121 -8.58 5.99 12.13
CA ARG A 121 -7.62 5.05 11.52
C ARG A 121 -6.34 5.77 11.10
N ASN A 122 -5.21 5.25 11.53
CA ASN A 122 -3.91 5.74 11.07
C ASN A 122 -3.50 4.97 9.82
N LEU A 123 -3.78 5.54 8.65
CA LEU A 123 -3.54 4.90 7.37
C LEU A 123 -2.06 4.62 7.11
N ALA A 124 -1.16 5.50 7.53
CA ALA A 124 0.27 5.29 7.32
C ALA A 124 0.75 4.04 8.03
N VAL A 125 0.35 3.84 9.29
CA VAL A 125 0.69 2.62 10.05
C VAL A 125 0.09 1.38 9.40
N ILE A 126 -1.17 1.46 8.99
CA ILE A 126 -1.87 0.33 8.35
C ILE A 126 -1.17 -0.05 7.03
N LEU A 127 -0.78 0.94 6.23
CA LEU A 127 -0.07 0.70 4.97
C LEU A 127 1.31 0.09 5.19
N GLU A 128 2.04 0.54 6.21
CA GLU A 128 3.32 -0.08 6.59
C GLU A 128 3.13 -1.55 6.93
N LEU A 129 2.14 -1.85 7.77
CA LEU A 129 1.85 -3.23 8.16
C LEU A 129 1.42 -4.09 6.97
N ALA A 130 0.61 -3.55 6.07
CA ALA A 130 0.21 -4.25 4.85
C ALA A 130 1.42 -4.60 3.99
N ALA A 131 2.35 -3.66 3.80
CA ALA A 131 3.57 -3.87 3.04
C ALA A 131 4.48 -4.93 3.70
N MET A 132 4.66 -4.84 5.01
CA MET A 132 5.48 -5.78 5.77
C MET A 132 4.89 -7.19 5.74
N ASN A 133 3.58 -7.32 5.93
CA ASN A 133 2.88 -8.60 5.86
C ASN A 133 2.99 -9.22 4.46
N ASN A 134 2.83 -8.41 3.41
CA ASN A 134 3.01 -8.88 2.03
C ASN A 134 4.43 -9.39 1.79
N ARG A 135 5.43 -8.70 2.32
CA ARG A 135 6.83 -9.13 2.23
C ARG A 135 7.04 -10.49 2.91
N GLN A 136 6.45 -10.69 4.08
CA GLN A 136 6.52 -11.98 4.79
C GLN A 136 5.87 -13.11 3.98
N LYS A 137 4.72 -12.85 3.38
CA LYS A 137 4.05 -13.83 2.50
C LYS A 137 4.94 -14.20 1.31
N GLY A 138 5.62 -13.22 0.71
CA GLY A 138 6.58 -13.45 -0.36
C GLY A 138 7.78 -14.29 0.04
N MET A 139 8.15 -14.28 1.31
CA MET A 139 9.20 -15.12 1.90
C MET A 139 8.69 -16.47 2.44
N GLY A 140 7.41 -16.78 2.25
CA GLY A 140 6.80 -18.04 2.65
C GLY A 140 6.09 -18.05 3.99
N TYR A 141 6.03 -16.94 4.72
CA TYR A 141 5.32 -16.85 6.00
C TYR A 141 3.97 -16.16 5.84
N ASN A 142 2.89 -16.86 6.17
CA ASN A 142 1.54 -16.31 6.18
C ASN A 142 0.91 -16.52 7.56
N ALA A 143 0.83 -15.44 8.36
CA ALA A 143 0.34 -15.50 9.72
C ALA A 143 -1.13 -15.96 9.80
N ALA A 144 -1.98 -15.50 8.89
CA ALA A 144 -3.39 -15.88 8.85
C ALA A 144 -3.55 -17.39 8.58
N GLN A 145 -2.78 -17.92 7.64
CA GLN A 145 -2.80 -19.35 7.32
C GLN A 145 -2.27 -20.20 8.45
N LYS A 146 -1.18 -19.76 9.10
CA LYS A 146 -0.64 -20.44 10.25
C LYS A 146 -1.64 -20.52 11.39
N LEU A 147 -2.33 -19.44 11.69
CA LEU A 147 -3.37 -19.39 12.72
C LEU A 147 -4.52 -20.35 12.38
N ALA A 148 -5.00 -20.34 11.13
CA ALA A 148 -6.06 -21.23 10.69
C ALA A 148 -5.66 -22.71 10.78
N ASP A 149 -4.44 -23.05 10.37
CA ASP A 149 -3.91 -24.42 10.44
C ASP A 149 -3.82 -24.92 11.89
N GLU A 150 -3.35 -24.09 12.80
CA GLU A 150 -3.27 -24.42 14.23
C GLU A 150 -4.65 -24.58 14.85
N HIS A 151 -5.60 -23.74 14.46
CA HIS A 151 -7.01 -23.86 14.91
C HIS A 151 -7.62 -25.18 14.42
N ASP A 152 -7.42 -25.54 13.16
CA ASP A 152 -7.93 -26.79 12.57
C ASP A 152 -7.34 -28.04 13.25
N ARG A 153 -6.14 -27.92 13.84
CA ARG A 153 -5.52 -28.98 14.66
C ARG A 153 -6.05 -29.04 16.09
N GLY A 154 -7.00 -28.18 16.44
CA GLY A 154 -7.55 -28.10 17.79
C GLY A 154 -6.63 -27.44 18.80
N ILE A 155 -5.67 -26.64 18.36
CA ILE A 155 -4.76 -25.88 19.22
C ILE A 155 -5.44 -24.60 19.66
N ASP A 156 -5.61 -24.44 20.98
CA ASP A 156 -6.12 -23.21 21.56
C ASP A 156 -4.98 -22.20 21.70
N LEU A 157 -5.04 -21.10 20.97
CA LEU A 157 -4.04 -20.04 21.00
C LEU A 157 -4.35 -18.96 22.04
N GLY A 158 -5.47 -19.07 22.75
CA GLY A 158 -5.90 -18.07 23.71
C GLY A 158 -6.27 -16.72 23.08
N ILE A 159 -6.54 -16.69 21.80
CA ILE A 159 -6.92 -15.49 21.05
C ILE A 159 -8.40 -15.57 20.75
N GLY A 160 -9.17 -14.61 21.28
CA GLY A 160 -10.58 -14.46 20.95
C GLY A 160 -10.78 -13.62 19.70
N PHE A 161 -11.63 -14.10 18.83
CA PHE A 161 -12.02 -13.35 17.61
C PHE A 161 -13.51 -13.03 17.67
#